data_2901fc74ff7cf19b700160cb0bf740af
#
_entry.id   2901fc74ff7cf19b700160cb0bf740af
#
_cell.length_a   1.000
_cell.length_b   1.000
_cell.length_c   1.000
_cell.angle_alpha   90.00
_cell.angle_beta   90.00
_cell.angle_gamma   90.00
#
_symmetry.space_group_name_H-M   'P 1'
#
loop_
_entity.id
_entity.type
_entity.pdbx_description
1 polymer ?
#
loop_
_entity_poly.entity_id
_entity_poly.type
_entity_poly.pdbx_seq_one_letter_code
_entity_poly.pdbx_strand_id
1 'polypeptide(L)'
;MDKPDELVLAYDDIVQAVADWQPNSIGASLHSVVMSSQKAWLIIKPMKNALDLKFYYDEQLDSDRLKGVYRSGKKFAHHIRVSDPEELDAEVFRLMRMGFEYSLK
;
A
#
# COMPACT_ATOMS: atom_id res chain seq x y z
N MET A 1 -0.24 -21.27 -5.89
CA MET A 1 -0.09 -19.85 -6.20
C MET A 1 1.24 -19.64 -6.89
N ASP A 2 1.24 -18.93 -8.01
CA ASP A 2 2.41 -18.83 -8.87
C ASP A 2 3.27 -17.60 -8.64
N LYS A 3 3.12 -16.97 -7.47
CA LYS A 3 3.91 -15.77 -7.16
C LYS A 3 5.26 -16.15 -6.58
N PRO A 4 6.33 -15.40 -6.90
CA PRO A 4 7.62 -15.64 -6.27
C PRO A 4 7.53 -15.55 -4.76
N ASP A 5 8.38 -16.32 -4.06
CA ASP A 5 8.40 -16.34 -2.60
C ASP A 5 8.64 -14.95 -2.02
N GLU A 6 9.48 -14.15 -2.68
CA GLU A 6 9.78 -12.79 -2.23
C GLU A 6 8.53 -11.91 -2.17
N LEU A 7 7.58 -12.11 -3.08
CA LEU A 7 6.33 -11.35 -3.06
C LEU A 7 5.43 -11.79 -1.92
N VAL A 8 5.40 -13.08 -1.62
CA VAL A 8 4.63 -13.60 -0.49
C VAL A 8 5.19 -13.05 0.81
N LEU A 9 6.51 -13.05 0.96
CA LEU A 9 7.16 -12.51 2.16
C LEU A 9 6.93 -11.01 2.29
N ALA A 10 7.02 -10.28 1.19
CA ALA A 10 6.74 -8.83 1.21
C ALA A 10 5.29 -8.56 1.64
N TYR A 11 4.35 -9.33 1.10
CA TYR A 11 2.95 -9.19 1.47
C TYR A 11 2.76 -9.45 2.96
N ASP A 12 3.34 -10.52 3.49
CA ASP A 12 3.23 -10.85 4.90
C ASP A 12 3.81 -9.75 5.78
N ASP A 13 4.96 -9.19 5.39
CA ASP A 13 5.59 -8.11 6.15
C ASP A 13 4.69 -6.87 6.20
N ILE A 14 4.04 -6.54 5.08
CA ILE A 14 3.10 -5.42 5.04
C ILE A 14 1.92 -5.67 5.97
N VAL A 15 1.31 -6.85 5.87
CA VAL A 15 0.14 -7.19 6.69
C VAL A 15 0.47 -7.12 8.16
N GLN A 16 1.62 -7.68 8.56
CA GLN A 16 2.01 -7.67 9.97
C GLN A 16 2.28 -6.25 10.47
N ALA A 17 2.93 -5.44 9.64
CA ALA A 17 3.25 -4.07 10.05
C ALA A 17 2.00 -3.22 10.25
N VAL A 18 1.01 -3.35 9.35
CA VAL A 18 -0.17 -2.50 9.41
C VAL A 18 -1.27 -3.07 10.31
N ALA A 19 -1.13 -4.32 10.75
CA ALA A 19 -2.14 -4.95 11.61
C ALA A 19 -2.35 -4.18 12.91
N ASP A 20 -1.31 -3.53 13.41
CA ASP A 20 -1.37 -2.74 14.64
C ASP A 20 -1.92 -1.33 14.43
N TRP A 21 -2.11 -0.93 13.19
CA TRP A 21 -2.66 0.40 12.87
C TRP A 21 -4.18 0.31 12.90
N GLN A 22 -4.80 0.79 13.97
CA GLN A 22 -6.24 0.67 14.17
C GLN A 22 -6.93 2.03 14.06
N PRO A 23 -8.15 2.08 13.56
CA PRO A 23 -8.97 0.97 13.03
C PRO A 23 -8.51 0.52 11.65
N ASN A 24 -8.48 -0.79 11.42
CA ASN A 24 -8.02 -1.34 10.16
C ASN A 24 -8.61 -2.72 9.95
N SER A 25 -9.13 -2.98 8.76
CA SER A 25 -9.64 -4.28 8.38
C SER A 25 -9.11 -4.65 7.00
N ILE A 26 -9.10 -5.95 6.70
CA ILE A 26 -8.58 -6.47 5.46
C ILE A 26 -9.73 -7.14 4.72
N GLY A 27 -9.90 -6.76 3.45
CA GLY A 27 -10.87 -7.37 2.56
C GLY A 27 -10.21 -7.79 1.27
N ALA A 28 -10.73 -8.83 0.63
CA ALA A 28 -10.22 -9.27 -0.65
C ALA A 28 -11.21 -8.91 -1.74
N SER A 29 -10.69 -8.43 -2.86
CA SER A 29 -11.46 -8.27 -4.08
C SER A 29 -10.93 -9.28 -5.10
N LEU A 30 -11.45 -9.23 -6.33
CA LEU A 30 -11.12 -10.22 -7.33
C LEU A 30 -9.61 -10.27 -7.65
N HIS A 31 -8.95 -9.10 -7.69
CA HIS A 31 -7.55 -9.02 -8.11
C HIS A 31 -6.67 -8.27 -7.11
N SER A 32 -7.18 -7.97 -5.92
CA SER A 32 -6.41 -7.17 -4.99
C SER A 32 -6.86 -7.40 -3.55
N VAL A 33 -6.07 -6.91 -2.62
CA VAL A 33 -6.39 -6.90 -1.19
C VAL A 33 -6.56 -5.44 -0.79
N VAL A 34 -7.64 -5.14 -0.09
CA VAL A 34 -7.97 -3.78 0.30
C VAL A 34 -7.93 -3.68 1.81
N MET A 35 -7.15 -2.72 2.30
CA MET A 35 -7.12 -2.39 3.71
C MET A 35 -7.94 -1.14 3.94
N SER A 36 -8.80 -1.20 4.95
CA SER A 36 -9.76 -0.12 5.22
C SER A 36 -9.71 0.27 6.68
N SER A 37 -9.70 1.58 6.91
CA SER A 37 -9.96 2.16 8.22
C SER A 37 -11.45 2.54 8.25
N GLN A 38 -11.78 3.80 8.25
CA GLN A 38 -13.15 4.23 7.98
C GLN A 38 -13.48 4.16 6.50
N LYS A 39 -12.47 4.12 5.66
CA LYS A 39 -12.57 3.97 4.21
C LYS A 39 -11.34 3.25 3.71
N ALA A 40 -11.39 2.76 2.48
CA ALA A 40 -10.25 2.08 1.88
C ALA A 40 -9.07 3.05 1.80
N TRP A 41 -7.90 2.62 2.30
CA TRP A 41 -6.72 3.49 2.32
C TRP A 41 -5.52 2.85 1.63
N LEU A 42 -5.47 1.53 1.53
CA LEU A 42 -4.37 0.84 0.86
C LEU A 42 -4.92 -0.30 0.03
N ILE A 43 -4.51 -0.35 -1.22
CA ILE A 43 -4.89 -1.42 -2.13
C ILE A 43 -3.60 -2.11 -2.58
N ILE A 44 -3.49 -3.41 -2.26
CA ILE A 44 -2.33 -4.22 -2.64
C ILE A 44 -2.74 -5.06 -3.83
N LYS A 45 -2.14 -4.79 -4.98
CA LYS A 45 -2.42 -5.52 -6.20
C LYS A 45 -1.23 -6.38 -6.57
N PRO A 46 -1.35 -7.72 -6.47
CA PRO A 46 -0.26 -8.58 -6.91
C PRO A 46 -0.12 -8.51 -8.43
N MET A 47 1.11 -8.34 -8.87
CA MET A 47 1.46 -8.36 -10.29
C MET A 47 2.38 -9.55 -10.53
N LYS A 48 2.80 -9.75 -11.78
CA LYS A 48 3.60 -10.93 -12.12
C LYS A 48 4.90 -10.99 -11.28
N ASN A 49 5.60 -9.87 -11.18
CA ASN A 49 6.90 -9.82 -10.52
C ASN A 49 6.99 -8.73 -9.44
N ALA A 50 5.85 -8.20 -9.00
CA ALA A 50 5.85 -7.11 -8.03
C ALA A 50 4.50 -7.02 -7.34
N LEU A 51 4.48 -6.31 -6.20
CA LEU A 51 3.25 -5.86 -5.57
C LEU A 51 3.11 -4.38 -5.85
N ASP A 52 1.93 -3.96 -6.31
CA ASP A 52 1.61 -2.55 -6.45
C ASP A 52 0.85 -2.11 -5.21
N LEU A 53 1.39 -1.13 -4.50
CA LEU A 53 0.79 -0.59 -3.29
C LEU A 53 0.22 0.78 -3.63
N LYS A 54 -1.09 0.92 -3.56
CA LYS A 54 -1.75 2.19 -3.85
C LYS A 54 -2.38 2.73 -2.58
N PHE A 55 -2.01 3.96 -2.23
CA PHE A 55 -2.62 4.65 -1.11
C PHE A 55 -3.00 6.07 -1.54
N TYR A 56 -3.84 6.71 -0.75
CA TYR A 56 -4.37 8.05 -1.10
C TYR A 56 -3.88 9.10 -0.12
N TYR A 57 -3.66 10.31 -0.65
CA TYR A 57 -3.30 11.46 0.16
C TYR A 57 -3.85 12.72 -0.52
N ASP A 58 -4.01 13.81 0.23
CA ASP A 58 -4.61 15.03 -0.30
C ASP A 58 -3.62 15.93 -1.06
N GLU A 59 -2.35 15.57 -1.08
CA GLU A 59 -1.31 16.29 -1.79
C GLU A 59 -0.46 15.32 -2.58
N GLN A 60 0.22 15.82 -3.61
CA GLN A 60 1.23 15.02 -4.30
C GLN A 60 2.46 14.93 -3.43
N LEU A 61 2.78 13.73 -2.98
CA LEU A 61 3.99 13.49 -2.22
C LEU A 61 5.17 13.27 -3.17
N ASP A 62 6.37 13.57 -2.70
CA ASP A 62 7.59 13.39 -3.47
C ASP A 62 8.51 12.44 -2.74
N SER A 63 8.86 11.35 -3.41
CA SER A 63 9.77 10.34 -2.85
C SER A 63 10.26 9.48 -3.99
N ASP A 64 11.51 9.04 -3.92
CA ASP A 64 12.06 8.13 -4.92
C ASP A 64 11.47 6.72 -4.81
N ARG A 65 10.68 6.43 -3.77
CA ARG A 65 9.95 5.17 -3.66
C ARG A 65 8.68 5.15 -4.48
N LEU A 66 8.18 6.31 -4.91
CA LEU A 66 6.92 6.40 -5.64
C LEU A 66 7.15 6.12 -7.11
N LYS A 67 6.35 5.20 -7.67
CA LYS A 67 6.36 4.89 -9.10
C LYS A 67 5.48 5.85 -9.89
N GLY A 68 4.43 6.36 -9.26
CA GLY A 68 3.55 7.30 -9.92
C GLY A 68 2.58 7.91 -8.93
N VAL A 69 2.13 9.11 -9.25
CA VAL A 69 1.12 9.82 -8.47
C VAL A 69 0.08 10.32 -9.46
N TYR A 70 -1.19 9.96 -9.23
CA TYR A 70 -2.26 10.28 -10.16
C TYR A 70 -3.42 10.92 -9.43
N ARG A 71 -3.99 11.95 -10.02
CA ARG A 71 -5.14 12.62 -9.43
C ARG A 71 -6.37 11.70 -9.44
N SER A 72 -7.08 11.65 -8.32
CA SER A 72 -8.30 10.87 -8.16
C SER A 72 -9.30 11.73 -7.41
N GLY A 73 -10.08 12.54 -8.14
CA GLY A 73 -11.00 13.47 -7.52
C GLY A 73 -10.26 14.55 -6.76
N LYS A 74 -10.54 14.67 -5.45
CA LYS A 74 -9.92 15.69 -4.60
C LYS A 74 -8.63 15.18 -3.92
N LYS A 75 -8.20 13.98 -4.24
CA LYS A 75 -7.03 13.37 -3.61
C LYS A 75 -6.11 12.82 -4.70
N PHE A 76 -4.99 12.27 -4.29
CA PHE A 76 -4.00 11.71 -5.21
C PHE A 76 -3.71 10.27 -4.83
N ALA A 77 -3.74 9.39 -5.84
CA ALA A 77 -3.36 8.00 -5.68
C ALA A 77 -1.86 7.88 -5.87
N HIS A 78 -1.18 7.32 -4.87
CA HIS A 78 0.27 7.16 -4.87
C HIS A 78 0.58 5.67 -5.02
N HIS A 79 1.49 5.33 -5.93
CA HIS A 79 1.84 3.94 -6.22
C HIS A 79 3.28 3.67 -5.83
N ILE A 80 3.48 2.58 -5.08
CA ILE A 80 4.80 2.05 -4.75
C ILE A 80 4.85 0.63 -5.30
N ARG A 81 5.95 0.26 -5.94
CA ARG A 81 6.18 -1.12 -6.41
C ARG A 81 7.22 -1.80 -5.56
N VAL A 82 6.92 -3.02 -5.11
CA VAL A 82 7.78 -3.80 -4.25
C VAL A 82 7.95 -5.19 -4.85
N SER A 83 9.18 -5.60 -5.10
CA SER A 83 9.49 -6.94 -5.62
C SER A 83 10.14 -7.83 -4.56
N ASP A 84 10.60 -7.26 -3.45
CA ASP A 84 11.38 -7.97 -2.44
C ASP A 84 11.10 -7.32 -1.08
N PRO A 85 11.02 -8.13 0.01
CA PRO A 85 10.80 -7.57 1.35
C PRO A 85 11.82 -6.50 1.75
N GLU A 86 13.04 -6.58 1.24
CA GLU A 86 14.07 -5.60 1.57
C GLU A 86 13.75 -4.21 1.07
N GLU A 87 12.85 -4.08 0.11
CA GLU A 87 12.42 -2.79 -0.39
C GLU A 87 11.42 -2.09 0.54
N LEU A 88 10.91 -2.82 1.55
CA LEU A 88 9.99 -2.27 2.55
C LEU A 88 10.80 -1.61 3.66
N ASP A 89 11.32 -0.44 3.36
CA ASP A 89 12.14 0.31 4.31
C ASP A 89 11.28 1.32 5.10
N ALA A 90 11.95 2.08 5.97
CA ALA A 90 11.26 3.06 6.81
C ALA A 90 10.53 4.10 5.98
N GLU A 91 11.07 4.48 4.83
CA GLU A 91 10.44 5.47 3.97
C GLU A 91 9.12 4.95 3.40
N VAL A 92 9.08 3.68 2.96
CA VAL A 92 7.86 3.07 2.44
C VAL A 92 6.78 3.05 3.52
N PHE A 93 7.12 2.62 4.74
CA PHE A 93 6.15 2.57 5.83
C PHE A 93 5.73 3.97 6.27
N ARG A 94 6.62 4.96 6.20
CA ARG A 94 6.26 6.35 6.49
C ARG A 94 5.18 6.84 5.50
N LEU A 95 5.39 6.58 4.22
CA LEU A 95 4.41 6.98 3.19
C LEU A 95 3.07 6.27 3.40
N MET A 96 3.10 4.97 3.67
CA MET A 96 1.88 4.22 3.92
C MET A 96 1.15 4.75 5.16
N ARG A 97 1.89 5.09 6.21
CA ARG A 97 1.29 5.66 7.42
C ARG A 97 0.61 6.99 7.14
N MET A 98 1.18 7.82 6.28
CA MET A 98 0.54 9.07 5.87
C MET A 98 -0.81 8.80 5.22
N GLY A 99 -0.86 7.79 4.33
CA GLY A 99 -2.11 7.40 3.70
C GLY A 99 -3.14 6.89 4.69
N PHE A 100 -2.69 6.10 5.66
CA PHE A 100 -3.56 5.59 6.72
C PHE A 100 -4.15 6.74 7.55
N GLU A 101 -3.31 7.66 8.00
CA GLU A 101 -3.76 8.77 8.82
C GLU A 101 -4.70 9.70 8.04
N TYR A 102 -4.44 9.90 6.76
CA TYR A 102 -5.34 10.67 5.92
C TYR A 102 -6.73 10.01 5.87
N SER A 103 -6.78 8.68 5.84
CA SER A 103 -8.05 7.95 5.76
C SER A 103 -8.93 8.12 7.00
N LEU A 104 -8.32 8.55 8.10
CA LEU A 104 -9.04 8.74 9.36
C LEU A 104 -9.71 10.11 9.46
N LYS A 105 -9.47 10.98 8.53
CA LYS A 105 -10.03 12.34 8.54
C LYS A 105 -11.42 12.40 7.92
#